data_fca97a80d955b36dbdae60f117b62067
#
_entry.id   fca97a80d955b36dbdae60f117b62067
#
_cell.length_a   1.000
_cell.length_b   1.000
_cell.length_c   1.000
_cell.angle_alpha   90.00
_cell.angle_beta   90.00
_cell.angle_gamma   90.00
#
_symmetry.space_group_name_H-M   'P 1'
#
loop_
_entity.id
_entity.type
_entity.pdbx_description
1 polymer ?
#
loop_
_entity_poly.entity_id
_entity_poly.type
_entity_poly.pdbx_seq_one_letter_code
_entity_poly.pdbx_strand_id
1 'polypeptide(L)'
;MKYLDEYREAAIVRGLGERIRRKATRTWTLMEVCGGQTHTIVKQGLDELVGDAVEMIHGPGCPVCVTPLEQIDKAMLLAQDPGVIFTSFGDMLRVPGSDCDLQQVRARGGQVRVVYSPLDALELAIRNPTKHVVFFAVGFETTAPANAMAVWRARQLGVKNFSVLVSHVTVPPAMRAILDSPDNRVQGFLAAGHVCTVMGWTEYEPIAAQYRVPIVVTGFEPADILEGMLLAVTQLEEGRAEVENQYVRSVRRQGTVPARTLVEQVFELVDRKWRGIGAIPRSGLGLRPEFADFDAEYRFSLQDVAVDEPAECHAGDVLRGQLKPFECPAFGALCTPERPLGAPMVSSEGACAAYFNYRKIEVRGQRSEVRGASDYRVRSAS
;
A
#
# COMPACT_ATOMS: atom_id res chain seq x y z
N MET A 1 18.49 -10.21 -17.12
CA MET A 1 17.27 -11.12 -17.07
C MET A 1 16.21 -10.46 -17.92
N LYS A 2 15.64 -11.16 -18.89
CA LYS A 2 14.62 -10.60 -19.79
C LYS A 2 13.47 -9.96 -19.02
N TYR A 3 13.01 -8.77 -19.43
CA TYR A 3 12.01 -7.93 -18.77
C TYR A 3 12.41 -7.35 -17.40
N LEU A 4 13.69 -7.36 -17.04
CA LEU A 4 14.20 -6.73 -15.83
C LEU A 4 15.33 -5.75 -16.17
N ASP A 5 16.41 -6.24 -16.79
CA ASP A 5 17.61 -5.45 -17.05
C ASP A 5 17.32 -4.31 -18.04
N GLU A 6 16.51 -4.58 -19.07
CA GLU A 6 16.11 -3.57 -20.06
C GLU A 6 15.34 -2.39 -19.45
N TYR A 7 14.53 -2.66 -18.41
CA TYR A 7 13.73 -1.62 -17.73
C TYR A 7 14.52 -0.83 -16.68
N ARG A 8 15.76 -1.24 -16.41
CA ARG A 8 16.71 -0.57 -15.52
C ARG A 8 17.86 0.10 -16.23
N GLU A 9 17.93 -0.01 -17.54
CA GLU A 9 19.01 0.57 -18.33
C GLU A 9 19.04 2.10 -18.23
N ALA A 10 20.14 2.65 -17.72
CA ALA A 10 20.27 4.06 -17.42
C ALA A 10 20.07 4.99 -18.62
N ALA A 11 20.40 4.53 -19.84
CA ALA A 11 20.20 5.29 -21.06
C ALA A 11 18.71 5.43 -21.39
N ILE A 12 17.93 4.34 -21.27
CA ILE A 12 16.48 4.33 -21.47
C ILE A 12 15.81 5.23 -20.44
N VAL A 13 16.17 5.08 -19.17
CA VAL A 13 15.63 5.87 -18.04
C VAL A 13 15.86 7.37 -18.26
N ARG A 14 17.10 7.78 -18.61
CA ARG A 14 17.40 9.18 -18.92
C ARG A 14 16.65 9.70 -20.13
N GLY A 15 16.59 8.91 -21.21
CA GLY A 15 15.86 9.28 -22.43
C GLY A 15 14.37 9.49 -22.19
N LEU A 16 13.73 8.67 -21.33
CA LEU A 16 12.34 8.85 -20.92
C LEU A 16 12.15 10.13 -20.11
N GLY A 17 13.01 10.41 -19.13
CA GLY A 17 12.98 11.65 -18.36
C GLY A 17 13.10 12.89 -19.24
N GLU A 18 13.98 12.88 -20.24
CA GLU A 18 14.10 13.97 -21.22
C GLU A 18 12.84 14.14 -22.08
N ARG A 19 12.22 13.03 -22.49
CA ARG A 19 10.97 13.07 -23.27
C ARG A 19 9.84 13.69 -22.46
N ILE A 20 9.71 13.36 -21.17
CA ILE A 20 8.73 13.94 -20.26
C ILE A 20 8.94 15.45 -20.16
N ARG A 21 10.17 15.90 -19.87
CA ARG A 21 10.51 17.33 -19.75
C ARG A 21 10.24 18.12 -21.04
N ARG A 22 10.44 17.51 -22.21
CA ARG A 22 10.13 18.15 -23.49
C ARG A 22 8.65 18.18 -23.82
N LYS A 23 7.88 17.21 -23.35
CA LYS A 23 6.43 17.12 -23.61
C LYS A 23 5.64 18.07 -22.73
N ALA A 24 6.02 18.20 -21.48
CA ALA A 24 5.31 19.05 -20.50
C ALA A 24 5.48 20.54 -20.81
N THR A 25 4.37 21.26 -20.91
CA THR A 25 4.34 22.72 -21.07
C THR A 25 4.27 23.47 -19.75
N ARG A 26 3.98 22.75 -18.65
CA ARG A 26 3.92 23.22 -17.27
C ARG A 26 4.19 22.07 -16.31
N THR A 27 4.30 22.35 -15.02
CA THR A 27 4.36 21.31 -14.00
C THR A 27 3.01 20.61 -13.87
N TRP A 28 2.98 19.28 -13.99
CA TRP A 28 1.83 18.44 -13.78
C TRP A 28 1.94 17.67 -12.46
N THR A 29 0.88 17.65 -11.66
CA THR A 29 0.86 16.90 -10.40
C THR A 29 0.30 15.50 -10.63
N LEU A 30 1.15 14.48 -10.49
CA LEU A 30 0.76 13.08 -10.62
C LEU A 30 0.83 12.40 -9.26
N MET A 31 -0.17 11.55 -8.96
CA MET A 31 -0.19 10.71 -7.76
C MET A 31 0.01 9.26 -8.15
N GLU A 32 0.96 8.59 -7.52
CA GLU A 32 0.98 7.12 -7.52
C GLU A 32 0.16 6.57 -6.35
N VAL A 33 -0.48 5.42 -6.56
CA VAL A 33 -1.30 4.72 -5.56
C VAL A 33 -0.78 3.31 -5.28
N CYS A 34 0.55 3.19 -5.19
CA CYS A 34 1.22 1.93 -4.93
C CYS A 34 2.56 2.12 -4.21
N GLY A 35 2.71 1.54 -3.03
CA GLY A 35 3.95 1.62 -2.26
C GLY A 35 5.19 1.08 -2.99
N GLY A 36 5.05 0.08 -3.84
CA GLY A 36 6.15 -0.41 -4.68
C GLY A 36 6.62 0.63 -5.70
N GLN A 37 5.69 1.43 -6.26
CA GLN A 37 6.03 2.57 -7.12
C GLN A 37 6.69 3.68 -6.31
N THR A 38 6.14 4.04 -5.13
CA THR A 38 6.76 5.00 -4.19
C THR A 38 8.22 4.64 -3.92
N HIS A 39 8.46 3.39 -3.53
CA HIS A 39 9.80 2.89 -3.25
C HIS A 39 10.74 3.07 -4.44
N THR A 40 10.33 2.68 -5.65
CA THR A 40 11.16 2.80 -6.85
C THR A 40 11.40 4.28 -7.20
N ILE A 41 10.37 5.12 -7.19
CA ILE A 41 10.49 6.55 -7.50
C ILE A 41 11.51 7.22 -6.60
N VAL A 42 11.37 7.04 -5.30
CA VAL A 42 12.25 7.70 -4.31
C VAL A 42 13.66 7.12 -4.33
N LYS A 43 13.79 5.79 -4.36
CA LYS A 43 15.09 5.09 -4.37
C LYS A 43 15.93 5.39 -5.61
N GLN A 44 15.30 5.50 -6.77
CA GLN A 44 15.97 5.73 -8.04
C GLN A 44 16.02 7.21 -8.44
N GLY A 45 15.41 8.09 -7.65
CA GLY A 45 15.36 9.53 -7.92
C GLY A 45 14.60 9.89 -9.21
N LEU A 46 13.53 9.15 -9.52
CA LEU A 46 12.81 9.36 -10.78
C LEU A 46 12.07 10.70 -10.80
N ASP A 47 11.59 11.17 -9.66
CA ASP A 47 10.97 12.49 -9.50
C ASP A 47 11.99 13.63 -9.70
N GLU A 48 13.25 13.47 -9.25
CA GLU A 48 14.33 14.42 -9.56
C GLU A 48 14.68 14.41 -11.06
N LEU A 49 14.67 13.22 -11.68
CA LEU A 49 14.97 13.07 -13.10
C LEU A 49 13.97 13.80 -13.99
N VAL A 50 12.68 13.79 -13.66
CA VAL A 50 11.65 14.52 -14.43
C VAL A 50 11.60 16.00 -14.08
N GLY A 51 12.19 16.41 -12.93
CA GLY A 51 12.35 17.81 -12.52
C GLY A 51 11.03 18.56 -12.44
N ASP A 52 11.01 19.80 -12.94
CA ASP A 52 9.85 20.68 -12.89
C ASP A 52 8.69 20.27 -13.81
N ALA A 53 8.88 19.25 -14.65
CA ALA A 53 7.83 18.77 -15.54
C ALA A 53 6.71 18.00 -14.79
N VAL A 54 7.08 17.28 -13.73
CA VAL A 54 6.13 16.47 -12.93
C VAL A 54 6.42 16.62 -11.45
N GLU A 55 5.43 17.07 -10.71
CA GLU A 55 5.39 16.96 -9.27
C GLU A 55 4.79 15.60 -8.88
N MET A 56 5.62 14.70 -8.35
CA MET A 56 5.12 13.43 -7.82
C MET A 56 4.62 13.60 -6.39
N ILE A 57 3.39 13.18 -6.13
CA ILE A 57 2.82 13.07 -4.79
C ILE A 57 2.43 11.61 -4.52
N HIS A 58 2.44 11.23 -3.25
CA HIS A 58 2.25 9.84 -2.83
C HIS A 58 0.84 9.63 -2.30
N GLY A 59 0.16 8.63 -2.85
CA GLY A 59 -1.19 8.26 -2.46
C GLY A 59 -1.23 7.09 -1.46
N PRO A 60 -2.44 6.65 -1.10
CA PRO A 60 -2.65 5.58 -0.12
C PRO A 60 -2.39 4.19 -0.71
N GLY A 61 -1.20 3.99 -1.27
CA GLY A 61 -0.80 2.78 -2.03
C GLY A 61 -0.14 1.68 -1.20
N CYS A 62 0.02 1.84 0.11
CA CYS A 62 0.62 0.84 1.00
C CYS A 62 -0.43 0.33 2.00
N PRO A 63 -0.79 -0.96 1.99
CA PRO A 63 -1.86 -1.48 2.85
C PRO A 63 -1.54 -1.39 4.34
N VAL A 64 -0.27 -1.55 4.71
CA VAL A 64 0.21 -1.34 6.08
C VAL A 64 -0.03 0.10 6.51
N CYS A 65 0.28 1.06 5.62
CA CYS A 65 0.22 2.49 5.91
C CYS A 65 -1.19 3.00 6.14
N VAL A 66 -2.19 2.39 5.48
CA VAL A 66 -3.59 2.79 5.55
C VAL A 66 -4.40 1.99 6.56
N THR A 67 -3.80 0.99 7.21
CA THR A 67 -4.45 0.22 8.28
C THR A 67 -4.71 1.14 9.48
N PRO A 68 -5.98 1.34 9.89
CA PRO A 68 -6.31 2.24 10.98
C PRO A 68 -5.84 1.70 12.35
N LEU A 69 -5.59 2.62 13.28
CA LEU A 69 -5.01 2.32 14.58
C LEU A 69 -5.87 1.33 15.39
N GLU A 70 -7.20 1.44 15.31
CA GLU A 70 -8.10 0.49 15.96
C GLU A 70 -7.91 -0.96 15.48
N GLN A 71 -7.54 -1.18 14.22
CA GLN A 71 -7.26 -2.53 13.72
C GLN A 71 -5.94 -3.08 14.27
N ILE A 72 -4.96 -2.19 14.50
CA ILE A 72 -3.70 -2.55 15.15
C ILE A 72 -3.96 -2.94 16.61
N ASP A 73 -4.76 -2.16 17.32
CA ASP A 73 -5.10 -2.43 18.74
C ASP A 73 -5.93 -3.70 18.91
N LYS A 74 -6.88 -3.96 18.00
CA LYS A 74 -7.59 -5.25 17.94
C LYS A 74 -6.61 -6.42 17.74
N ALA A 75 -5.63 -6.26 16.86
CA ALA A 75 -4.59 -7.27 16.65
C ALA A 75 -3.77 -7.53 17.92
N MET A 76 -3.45 -6.48 18.69
CA MET A 76 -2.72 -6.62 19.96
C MET A 76 -3.56 -7.30 21.04
N LEU A 77 -4.86 -6.96 21.16
CA LEU A 77 -5.76 -7.63 22.09
C LEU A 77 -5.82 -9.15 21.80
N LEU A 78 -5.97 -9.52 20.54
CA LEU A 78 -5.95 -10.93 20.12
C LEU A 78 -4.62 -11.62 20.38
N ALA A 79 -3.51 -10.91 20.13
CA ALA A 79 -2.17 -11.45 20.33
C ALA A 79 -1.79 -11.66 21.81
N GLN A 80 -2.47 -10.97 22.74
CA GLN A 80 -2.28 -11.11 24.18
C GLN A 80 -3.09 -12.29 24.76
N ASP A 81 -4.11 -12.79 24.05
CA ASP A 81 -4.90 -13.93 24.50
C ASP A 81 -4.05 -15.22 24.51
N PRO A 82 -3.88 -15.89 25.68
CA PRO A 82 -3.08 -17.11 25.74
C PRO A 82 -3.68 -18.27 24.96
N GLY A 83 -4.97 -18.23 24.61
CA GLY A 83 -5.66 -19.21 23.76
C GLY A 83 -5.40 -19.03 22.27
N VAL A 84 -4.82 -17.89 21.86
CA VAL A 84 -4.65 -17.48 20.48
C VAL A 84 -3.20 -17.65 20.03
N ILE A 85 -3.00 -18.15 18.80
CA ILE A 85 -1.78 -17.96 18.01
C ILE A 85 -2.11 -16.87 16.99
N PHE A 86 -1.56 -15.70 17.19
CA PHE A 86 -1.74 -14.57 16.27
C PHE A 86 -0.71 -14.62 15.15
N THR A 87 -1.15 -14.50 13.90
CA THR A 87 -0.28 -14.61 12.73
C THR A 87 -0.41 -13.38 11.84
N SER A 88 0.69 -12.90 11.29
CA SER A 88 0.72 -11.73 10.43
C SER A 88 1.91 -11.73 9.49
N PHE A 89 1.90 -10.86 8.48
CA PHE A 89 3.09 -10.52 7.70
C PHE A 89 4.07 -9.69 8.55
N GLY A 90 5.37 -9.78 8.22
CA GLY A 90 6.44 -9.25 9.05
C GLY A 90 6.38 -7.75 9.34
N ASP A 91 6.00 -6.93 8.35
CA ASP A 91 5.94 -5.48 8.50
C ASP A 91 4.94 -5.04 9.58
N MET A 92 3.81 -5.76 9.70
CA MET A 92 2.78 -5.45 10.69
C MET A 92 3.26 -5.57 12.14
N LEU A 93 4.30 -6.35 12.41
CA LEU A 93 4.78 -6.59 13.78
C LEU A 93 5.38 -5.32 14.42
N ARG A 94 5.84 -4.37 13.60
CA ARG A 94 6.50 -3.14 14.04
C ARG A 94 5.59 -1.91 13.96
N VAL A 95 4.37 -2.08 13.45
CA VAL A 95 3.43 -0.95 13.38
C VAL A 95 2.98 -0.60 14.79
N PRO A 96 3.19 0.66 15.23
CA PRO A 96 2.80 1.06 16.57
C PRO A 96 1.27 1.08 16.70
N GLY A 97 0.78 0.48 17.78
CA GLY A 97 -0.55 0.67 18.30
C GLY A 97 -0.57 1.80 19.33
N SER A 98 -1.66 1.88 20.10
CA SER A 98 -1.80 2.90 21.13
C SER A 98 -0.78 2.75 22.27
N ASP A 99 -0.51 1.52 22.73
CA ASP A 99 0.37 1.24 23.87
C ASP A 99 1.67 0.55 23.51
N CYS A 100 1.65 -0.29 22.48
CA CYS A 100 2.80 -1.13 22.09
C CYS A 100 2.65 -1.58 20.64
N ASP A 101 3.58 -2.43 20.19
CA ASP A 101 3.52 -3.16 18.92
C ASP A 101 3.45 -4.68 19.12
N LEU A 102 3.20 -5.43 18.05
CA LEU A 102 3.13 -6.89 18.11
C LEU A 102 4.46 -7.57 18.48
N GLN A 103 5.63 -6.92 18.24
CA GLN A 103 6.91 -7.43 18.71
C GLN A 103 7.01 -7.37 20.23
N GLN A 104 6.54 -6.28 20.83
CA GLN A 104 6.51 -6.10 22.29
C GLN A 104 5.52 -7.08 22.93
N VAL A 105 4.35 -7.31 22.32
CA VAL A 105 3.41 -8.36 22.76
C VAL A 105 4.09 -9.72 22.74
N ARG A 106 4.80 -10.04 21.66
CA ARG A 106 5.57 -11.28 21.54
C ARG A 106 6.65 -11.40 22.61
N ALA A 107 7.39 -10.32 22.89
CA ALA A 107 8.42 -10.29 23.93
C ALA A 107 7.85 -10.51 25.35
N ARG A 108 6.58 -10.13 25.59
CA ARG A 108 5.86 -10.36 26.84
C ARG A 108 5.21 -11.76 26.94
N GLY A 109 5.45 -12.64 25.94
CA GLY A 109 4.96 -14.02 25.94
C GLY A 109 3.76 -14.31 25.05
N GLY A 110 3.23 -13.30 24.33
CA GLY A 110 2.19 -13.48 23.33
C GLY A 110 2.64 -14.39 22.19
N GLN A 111 1.75 -15.26 21.71
CA GLN A 111 2.06 -16.21 20.65
C GLN A 111 1.91 -15.57 19.26
N VAL A 112 2.79 -14.63 18.93
CA VAL A 112 2.82 -13.94 17.63
C VAL A 112 3.79 -14.64 16.67
N ARG A 113 3.32 -14.98 15.47
CA ARG A 113 4.11 -15.65 14.44
C ARG A 113 4.05 -14.91 13.11
N VAL A 114 5.22 -14.77 12.46
CA VAL A 114 5.31 -14.32 11.08
C VAL A 114 4.98 -15.47 10.15
N VAL A 115 4.11 -15.21 9.19
CA VAL A 115 3.77 -16.12 8.10
C VAL A 115 3.96 -15.42 6.75
N TYR A 116 4.15 -16.19 5.69
CA TYR A 116 4.33 -15.69 4.34
C TYR A 116 3.09 -15.90 3.47
N SER A 117 2.12 -16.65 3.98
CA SER A 117 0.86 -16.91 3.34
C SER A 117 -0.26 -17.08 4.38
N PRO A 118 -1.50 -16.66 4.09
CA PRO A 118 -2.65 -16.99 4.94
C PRO A 118 -2.90 -18.51 5.02
N LEU A 119 -2.45 -19.29 4.04
CA LEU A 119 -2.50 -20.74 4.08
C LEU A 119 -1.56 -21.33 5.13
N ASP A 120 -0.41 -20.69 5.41
CA ASP A 120 0.48 -21.10 6.51
C ASP A 120 -0.23 -20.94 7.86
N ALA A 121 -1.03 -19.88 8.03
CA ALA A 121 -1.84 -19.68 9.22
C ALA A 121 -2.93 -20.75 9.37
N LEU A 122 -3.59 -21.13 8.28
CA LEU A 122 -4.54 -22.24 8.28
C LEU A 122 -3.86 -23.56 8.65
N GLU A 123 -2.67 -23.84 8.12
CA GLU A 123 -1.91 -25.04 8.46
C GLU A 123 -1.52 -25.06 9.94
N LEU A 124 -1.15 -23.88 10.49
CA LEU A 124 -0.92 -23.76 11.94
C LEU A 124 -2.17 -24.10 12.76
N ALA A 125 -3.37 -23.69 12.31
CA ALA A 125 -4.61 -24.05 13.00
C ALA A 125 -4.86 -25.56 12.99
N ILE A 126 -4.64 -26.22 11.87
CA ILE A 126 -4.77 -27.68 11.74
C ILE A 126 -3.81 -28.42 12.68
N ARG A 127 -2.57 -27.92 12.80
CA ARG A 127 -1.54 -28.53 13.66
C ARG A 127 -1.69 -28.21 15.15
N ASN A 128 -2.50 -27.21 15.52
CA ASN A 128 -2.68 -26.76 16.90
C ASN A 128 -4.16 -26.76 17.29
N PRO A 129 -4.83 -27.92 17.38
CA PRO A 129 -6.29 -28.02 17.56
C PRO A 129 -6.78 -27.46 18.91
N THR A 130 -5.90 -27.27 19.90
CA THR A 130 -6.22 -26.71 21.21
C THR A 130 -6.06 -25.18 21.28
N LYS A 131 -5.56 -24.55 20.21
CA LYS A 131 -5.38 -23.09 20.11
C LYS A 131 -6.25 -22.56 18.99
N HIS A 132 -6.68 -21.32 19.11
CA HIS A 132 -7.31 -20.61 17.99
C HIS A 132 -6.23 -19.84 17.23
N VAL A 133 -6.18 -19.99 15.90
CA VAL A 133 -5.24 -19.25 15.06
C VAL A 133 -5.98 -18.10 14.39
N VAL A 134 -5.49 -16.89 14.61
CA VAL A 134 -5.99 -15.68 13.96
C VAL A 134 -4.96 -15.18 12.96
N PHE A 135 -5.38 -14.95 11.72
CA PHE A 135 -4.56 -14.30 10.71
C PHE A 135 -4.95 -12.84 10.52
N PHE A 136 -4.00 -11.92 10.65
CA PHE A 136 -4.21 -10.51 10.36
C PHE A 136 -4.18 -10.27 8.85
N ALA A 137 -5.36 -10.18 8.25
CA ALA A 137 -5.55 -10.08 6.82
C ALA A 137 -5.49 -8.61 6.37
N VAL A 138 -4.28 -8.05 6.35
CA VAL A 138 -3.99 -6.70 5.83
C VAL A 138 -3.64 -6.80 4.36
N GLY A 139 -4.23 -5.94 3.51
CA GLY A 139 -3.92 -5.95 2.09
C GLY A 139 -4.84 -5.11 1.23
N PHE A 140 -4.50 -5.08 -0.04
CA PHE A 140 -5.33 -4.61 -1.14
C PHE A 140 -5.87 -5.78 -1.96
N GLU A 141 -6.38 -5.50 -3.14
CA GLU A 141 -6.92 -6.49 -4.08
C GLU A 141 -5.90 -7.59 -4.44
N THR A 142 -4.60 -7.29 -4.34
CA THR A 142 -3.52 -8.24 -4.64
C THR A 142 -3.47 -9.43 -3.70
N THR A 143 -3.73 -9.21 -2.41
CA THR A 143 -3.66 -10.24 -1.36
C THR A 143 -5.01 -10.86 -1.05
N ALA A 144 -6.11 -10.22 -1.46
CA ALA A 144 -7.46 -10.70 -1.24
C ALA A 144 -7.71 -12.13 -1.75
N PRO A 145 -7.24 -12.56 -2.95
CA PRO A 145 -7.44 -13.93 -3.41
C PRO A 145 -6.82 -14.99 -2.50
N ALA A 146 -5.62 -14.75 -1.96
CA ALA A 146 -4.96 -15.70 -1.05
C ALA A 146 -5.72 -15.82 0.28
N ASN A 147 -6.25 -14.69 0.79
CA ASN A 147 -7.05 -14.67 2.01
C ASN A 147 -8.41 -15.35 1.80
N ALA A 148 -9.07 -15.08 0.66
CA ALA A 148 -10.27 -15.78 0.27
C ALA A 148 -10.05 -17.30 0.18
N MET A 149 -8.93 -17.72 -0.41
CA MET A 149 -8.56 -19.12 -0.52
C MET A 149 -8.38 -19.78 0.86
N ALA A 150 -7.73 -19.10 1.81
CA ALA A 150 -7.52 -19.64 3.15
C ALA A 150 -8.86 -19.84 3.90
N VAL A 151 -9.74 -18.86 3.86
CA VAL A 151 -11.08 -18.92 4.47
C VAL A 151 -11.93 -19.99 3.81
N TRP A 152 -11.98 -19.99 2.47
CA TRP A 152 -12.70 -21.00 1.70
C TRP A 152 -12.21 -22.42 2.01
N ARG A 153 -10.88 -22.60 2.04
CA ARG A 153 -10.24 -23.89 2.35
C ARG A 153 -10.52 -24.34 3.79
N ALA A 154 -10.47 -23.41 4.76
CA ALA A 154 -10.81 -23.70 6.15
C ALA A 154 -12.23 -24.24 6.28
N ARG A 155 -13.19 -23.63 5.56
CA ARG A 155 -14.57 -24.11 5.50
C ARG A 155 -14.68 -25.51 4.90
N GLN A 156 -14.00 -25.78 3.77
CA GLN A 156 -14.01 -27.09 3.11
C GLN A 156 -13.43 -28.19 4.00
N LEU A 157 -12.39 -27.87 4.78
CA LEU A 157 -11.76 -28.81 5.69
C LEU A 157 -12.45 -28.94 7.05
N GLY A 158 -13.50 -28.13 7.31
CA GLY A 158 -14.21 -28.13 8.59
C GLY A 158 -13.37 -27.60 9.76
N VAL A 159 -12.33 -26.77 9.50
CA VAL A 159 -11.46 -26.19 10.53
C VAL A 159 -12.23 -25.14 11.32
N LYS A 160 -12.36 -25.31 12.63
CA LYS A 160 -13.14 -24.45 13.53
C LYS A 160 -12.30 -23.47 14.33
N ASN A 161 -11.00 -23.69 14.43
CA ASN A 161 -10.05 -22.92 15.22
C ASN A 161 -9.18 -21.99 14.36
N PHE A 162 -9.71 -21.50 13.25
CA PHE A 162 -9.09 -20.51 12.38
C PHE A 162 -10.05 -19.34 12.18
N SER A 163 -9.53 -18.13 12.21
CA SER A 163 -10.25 -16.92 11.80
C SER A 163 -9.31 -15.86 11.23
N VAL A 164 -9.88 -14.86 10.59
CA VAL A 164 -9.16 -13.73 10.00
C VAL A 164 -9.64 -12.42 10.64
N LEU A 165 -8.70 -11.57 11.03
CA LEU A 165 -8.96 -10.18 11.36
C LEU A 165 -8.81 -9.39 10.06
N VAL A 166 -9.94 -8.99 9.45
CA VAL A 166 -9.94 -8.43 8.09
C VAL A 166 -9.70 -6.92 8.11
N SER A 167 -8.59 -6.49 7.51
CA SER A 167 -8.25 -5.09 7.25
C SER A 167 -7.93 -4.85 5.77
N HIS A 168 -8.66 -5.54 4.88
CA HIS A 168 -8.57 -5.36 3.44
C HIS A 168 -9.32 -4.13 2.98
N VAL A 169 -8.68 -3.36 2.12
CA VAL A 169 -9.24 -2.17 1.47
C VAL A 169 -9.05 -2.25 -0.06
N THR A 170 -9.78 -1.44 -0.80
CA THR A 170 -9.77 -1.42 -2.26
C THR A 170 -9.43 -0.03 -2.80
N VAL A 171 -8.55 0.03 -3.81
CA VAL A 171 -7.95 1.28 -4.30
C VAL A 171 -8.95 2.24 -4.97
N PRO A 172 -9.88 1.80 -5.85
CA PRO A 172 -10.74 2.73 -6.59
C PRO A 172 -11.58 3.69 -5.73
N PRO A 173 -12.20 3.26 -4.61
CA PRO A 173 -12.93 4.18 -3.72
C PRO A 173 -12.02 5.23 -3.05
N ALA A 174 -10.78 4.87 -2.71
CA ALA A 174 -9.83 5.81 -2.13
C ALA A 174 -9.40 6.89 -3.14
N MET A 175 -9.20 6.53 -4.41
CA MET A 175 -8.95 7.51 -5.48
C MET A 175 -10.10 8.49 -5.62
N ARG A 176 -11.36 8.03 -5.57
CA ARG A 176 -12.55 8.92 -5.58
C ARG A 176 -12.55 9.85 -4.38
N ALA A 177 -12.31 9.34 -3.17
CA ALA A 177 -12.29 10.14 -1.95
C ALA A 177 -11.22 11.25 -2.00
N ILE A 178 -10.06 10.99 -2.63
CA ILE A 178 -9.01 11.99 -2.85
C ILE A 178 -9.49 13.04 -3.88
N LEU A 179 -10.09 12.62 -4.98
CA LEU A 179 -10.57 13.53 -6.03
C LEU A 179 -11.74 14.38 -5.57
N ASP A 180 -12.57 13.89 -4.66
CA ASP A 180 -13.70 14.64 -4.04
C ASP A 180 -13.23 15.62 -2.94
N SER A 181 -11.97 15.50 -2.48
CA SER A 181 -11.44 16.41 -1.46
C SER A 181 -11.36 17.85 -1.98
N PRO A 182 -11.79 18.86 -1.20
CA PRO A 182 -11.67 20.26 -1.59
C PRO A 182 -10.22 20.70 -1.80
N ASP A 183 -9.27 20.02 -1.15
CA ASP A 183 -7.83 20.29 -1.24
C ASP A 183 -7.12 19.40 -2.28
N ASN A 184 -7.89 18.76 -3.18
CA ASN A 184 -7.34 17.89 -4.21
C ASN A 184 -6.40 18.64 -5.16
N ARG A 185 -5.18 18.09 -5.34
CA ARG A 185 -4.16 18.60 -6.26
C ARG A 185 -3.85 17.64 -7.41
N VAL A 186 -4.44 16.46 -7.39
CA VAL A 186 -4.14 15.36 -8.33
C VAL A 186 -4.68 15.70 -9.72
N GLN A 187 -3.81 15.67 -10.72
CA GLN A 187 -4.16 15.89 -12.12
C GLN A 187 -4.08 14.61 -12.96
N GLY A 188 -3.44 13.57 -12.45
CA GLY A 188 -3.37 12.25 -13.07
C GLY A 188 -2.86 11.19 -12.09
N PHE A 189 -3.11 9.93 -12.39
CA PHE A 189 -2.69 8.81 -11.54
C PHE A 189 -1.76 7.83 -12.25
N LEU A 190 -0.80 7.32 -11.48
CA LEU A 190 -0.10 6.07 -11.78
C LEU A 190 -0.74 4.96 -10.94
N ALA A 191 -1.48 4.08 -11.59
CA ALA A 191 -2.18 3.00 -10.93
C ALA A 191 -1.32 1.75 -10.76
N ALA A 192 -1.53 1.04 -9.66
CA ALA A 192 -0.75 -0.12 -9.25
C ALA A 192 -0.91 -1.31 -10.20
N GLY A 193 0.12 -1.67 -10.96
CA GLY A 193 0.07 -2.77 -11.92
C GLY A 193 -0.28 -4.12 -11.28
N HIS A 194 0.22 -4.42 -10.08
CA HIS A 194 -0.10 -5.68 -9.41
C HIS A 194 -1.56 -5.74 -8.92
N VAL A 195 -2.17 -4.62 -8.51
CA VAL A 195 -3.61 -4.54 -8.22
C VAL A 195 -4.39 -4.86 -9.48
N CYS A 196 -4.03 -4.22 -10.60
CA CYS A 196 -4.69 -4.42 -11.89
C CYS A 196 -4.45 -5.82 -12.49
N THR A 197 -3.40 -6.54 -12.10
CA THR A 197 -3.23 -7.96 -12.48
C THR A 197 -4.37 -8.81 -11.93
N VAL A 198 -4.88 -8.50 -10.74
CA VAL A 198 -6.00 -9.21 -10.12
C VAL A 198 -7.33 -8.67 -10.61
N MET A 199 -7.59 -7.36 -10.43
CA MET A 199 -8.91 -6.78 -10.68
C MET A 199 -9.13 -6.27 -12.13
N GLY A 200 -8.06 -6.08 -12.90
CA GLY A 200 -8.12 -5.35 -14.17
C GLY A 200 -8.15 -3.84 -13.94
N TRP A 201 -8.62 -3.09 -14.94
CA TRP A 201 -8.71 -1.62 -14.83
C TRP A 201 -10.08 -1.05 -15.15
N THR A 202 -11.08 -1.90 -15.36
CA THR A 202 -12.44 -1.45 -15.73
C THR A 202 -13.07 -0.54 -14.69
N GLU A 203 -12.71 -0.69 -13.41
CA GLU A 203 -13.21 0.17 -12.33
C GLU A 203 -12.60 1.57 -12.35
N TYR A 204 -11.47 1.78 -13.03
CA TYR A 204 -10.86 3.10 -13.20
C TYR A 204 -11.50 3.91 -14.34
N GLU A 205 -12.10 3.25 -15.35
CA GLU A 205 -12.71 3.93 -16.49
C GLU A 205 -13.78 4.96 -16.08
N PRO A 206 -14.75 4.65 -15.19
CA PRO A 206 -15.71 5.64 -14.72
C PRO A 206 -15.06 6.76 -13.87
N ILE A 207 -13.93 6.49 -13.18
CA ILE A 207 -13.20 7.52 -12.43
C ILE A 207 -12.55 8.50 -13.42
N ALA A 208 -11.80 8.00 -14.38
CA ALA A 208 -11.17 8.85 -15.40
C ALA A 208 -12.19 9.73 -16.13
N ALA A 209 -13.33 9.15 -16.53
CA ALA A 209 -14.39 9.88 -17.23
C ALA A 209 -15.08 10.94 -16.34
N GLN A 210 -15.42 10.60 -15.10
CA GLN A 210 -16.14 11.48 -14.17
C GLN A 210 -15.29 12.69 -13.77
N TYR A 211 -14.04 12.46 -13.36
CA TYR A 211 -13.16 13.49 -12.83
C TYR A 211 -12.25 14.12 -13.89
N ARG A 212 -12.30 13.60 -15.11
CA ARG A 212 -11.46 14.06 -16.24
C ARG A 212 -9.97 14.04 -15.90
N VAL A 213 -9.52 12.94 -15.31
CA VAL A 213 -8.12 12.70 -14.95
C VAL A 213 -7.60 11.45 -15.65
N PRO A 214 -6.42 11.49 -16.30
CA PRO A 214 -5.79 10.29 -16.86
C PRO A 214 -5.38 9.34 -15.74
N ILE A 215 -5.56 8.04 -15.98
CA ILE A 215 -5.12 6.99 -15.08
C ILE A 215 -4.28 6.00 -15.88
N VAL A 216 -3.00 5.89 -15.55
CA VAL A 216 -2.08 5.00 -16.27
C VAL A 216 -1.66 3.85 -15.38
N VAL A 217 -2.01 2.63 -15.77
CA VAL A 217 -1.56 1.41 -15.09
C VAL A 217 -0.11 1.15 -15.43
N THR A 218 0.79 1.13 -14.44
CA THR A 218 2.22 0.95 -14.65
C THR A 218 2.80 -0.26 -13.91
N GLY A 219 3.94 -0.76 -14.40
CA GLY A 219 4.79 -1.66 -13.65
C GLY A 219 5.60 -0.92 -12.56
N PHE A 220 6.73 -1.52 -12.16
CA PHE A 220 7.48 -1.11 -10.97
C PHE A 220 8.93 -0.77 -11.27
N GLU A 221 9.42 -1.14 -12.43
CA GLU A 221 10.78 -0.82 -12.83
C GLU A 221 10.88 0.67 -13.24
N PRO A 222 12.07 1.29 -13.16
CA PRO A 222 12.24 2.70 -13.51
C PRO A 222 11.66 3.09 -14.86
N ALA A 223 11.90 2.29 -15.90
CA ALA A 223 11.35 2.56 -17.23
C ALA A 223 9.82 2.44 -17.28
N ASP A 224 9.22 1.45 -16.58
CA ASP A 224 7.77 1.29 -16.51
C ASP A 224 7.11 2.57 -15.95
N ILE A 225 7.66 3.06 -14.84
CA ILE A 225 7.12 4.24 -14.14
C ILE A 225 7.26 5.49 -15.00
N LEU A 226 8.42 5.69 -15.62
CA LEU A 226 8.64 6.84 -16.51
C LEU A 226 7.82 6.77 -17.79
N GLU A 227 7.62 5.59 -18.37
CA GLU A 227 6.69 5.41 -19.50
C GLU A 227 5.26 5.76 -19.08
N GLY A 228 4.83 5.32 -17.87
CA GLY A 228 3.54 5.70 -17.31
C GLY A 228 3.39 7.20 -17.10
N MET A 229 4.42 7.86 -16.55
CA MET A 229 4.43 9.33 -16.42
C MET A 229 4.33 10.01 -17.78
N LEU A 230 5.07 9.52 -18.79
CA LEU A 230 5.03 10.08 -20.15
C LEU A 230 3.64 9.94 -20.78
N LEU A 231 2.96 8.80 -20.60
CA LEU A 231 1.59 8.60 -21.08
C LEU A 231 0.62 9.55 -20.38
N ALA A 232 0.72 9.68 -19.04
CA ALA A 232 -0.13 10.59 -18.27
C ALA A 232 0.08 12.05 -18.69
N VAL A 233 1.34 12.52 -18.79
CA VAL A 233 1.65 13.87 -19.26
C VAL A 233 1.18 14.08 -20.69
N THR A 234 1.31 13.08 -21.56
CA THR A 234 0.83 13.17 -22.94
C THR A 234 -0.68 13.39 -22.99
N GLN A 235 -1.45 12.64 -22.21
CA GLN A 235 -2.91 12.82 -22.14
C GLN A 235 -3.27 14.21 -21.59
N LEU A 236 -2.58 14.68 -20.54
CA LEU A 236 -2.81 15.99 -19.94
C LEU A 236 -2.56 17.13 -20.93
N GLU A 237 -1.47 17.06 -21.69
CA GLU A 237 -1.15 18.06 -22.74
C GLU A 237 -2.13 18.02 -23.91
N GLU A 238 -2.73 16.88 -24.19
CA GLU A 238 -3.74 16.69 -25.25
C GLU A 238 -5.17 16.91 -24.75
N GLY A 239 -5.39 17.20 -23.46
CA GLY A 239 -6.71 17.38 -22.86
C GLY A 239 -7.55 16.11 -22.82
N ARG A 240 -6.90 14.94 -22.87
CA ARG A 240 -7.53 13.60 -22.72
C ARG A 240 -7.55 13.15 -21.27
N ALA A 241 -8.48 12.25 -20.96
CA ALA A 241 -8.63 11.68 -19.62
C ALA A 241 -9.15 10.23 -19.73
N GLU A 242 -8.27 9.33 -20.02
CA GLU A 242 -8.56 7.92 -20.28
C GLU A 242 -7.73 7.01 -19.39
N VAL A 243 -8.12 5.73 -19.32
CA VAL A 243 -7.29 4.71 -18.70
C VAL A 243 -6.38 4.09 -19.75
N GLU A 244 -5.07 4.22 -19.57
CA GLU A 244 -4.07 3.54 -20.39
C GLU A 244 -3.32 2.49 -19.58
N ASN A 245 -2.94 1.37 -20.22
CA ASN A 245 -2.17 0.30 -19.60
C ASN A 245 -0.77 0.21 -20.19
N GLN A 246 0.23 0.72 -19.46
CA GLN A 246 1.65 0.53 -19.80
C GLN A 246 2.09 -0.90 -19.48
N TYR A 247 1.54 -1.53 -18.43
CA TYR A 247 2.00 -2.83 -17.91
C TYR A 247 1.38 -4.03 -18.66
N VAL A 248 1.35 -3.94 -20.00
CA VAL A 248 0.66 -4.91 -20.90
C VAL A 248 1.18 -6.34 -20.77
N ARG A 249 2.43 -6.53 -20.31
CA ARG A 249 3.02 -7.87 -20.14
C ARG A 249 2.37 -8.65 -18.99
N SER A 250 1.75 -7.98 -18.03
CA SER A 250 1.16 -8.61 -16.86
C SER A 250 -0.33 -8.34 -16.69
N VAL A 251 -0.82 -7.18 -17.11
CA VAL A 251 -2.18 -6.71 -16.82
C VAL A 251 -3.10 -6.89 -18.01
N ARG A 252 -4.32 -7.39 -17.74
CA ARG A 252 -5.42 -7.51 -18.70
C ARG A 252 -6.59 -6.65 -18.23
N ARG A 253 -7.43 -6.18 -19.18
CA ARG A 253 -8.55 -5.27 -18.88
C ARG A 253 -9.47 -5.82 -17.78
N GLN A 254 -9.76 -7.12 -17.79
CA GLN A 254 -10.64 -7.78 -16.83
C GLN A 254 -9.88 -8.40 -15.63
N GLY A 255 -8.56 -8.27 -15.58
CA GLY A 255 -7.73 -8.90 -14.56
C GLY A 255 -7.75 -10.44 -14.63
N THR A 256 -7.62 -11.07 -13.46
CA THR A 256 -7.61 -12.53 -13.31
C THR A 256 -8.98 -12.98 -12.82
N VAL A 257 -9.86 -13.38 -13.75
CA VAL A 257 -11.26 -13.74 -13.47
C VAL A 257 -11.39 -14.79 -12.36
N PRO A 258 -10.66 -15.92 -12.35
CA PRO A 258 -10.80 -16.92 -11.26
C PRO A 258 -10.47 -16.35 -9.87
N ALA A 259 -9.47 -15.46 -9.78
CA ALA A 259 -9.11 -14.82 -8.52
C ALA A 259 -10.22 -13.88 -8.01
N ARG A 260 -10.79 -13.07 -8.91
CA ARG A 260 -11.92 -12.19 -8.60
C ARG A 260 -13.15 -12.99 -8.14
N THR A 261 -13.52 -14.04 -8.89
CA THR A 261 -14.63 -14.89 -8.52
C THR A 261 -14.48 -15.49 -7.12
N LEU A 262 -13.27 -15.93 -6.76
CA LEU A 262 -13.00 -16.45 -5.41
C LEU A 262 -13.17 -15.37 -4.34
N VAL A 263 -12.65 -14.17 -4.59
CA VAL A 263 -12.82 -13.03 -3.68
C VAL A 263 -14.30 -12.70 -3.50
N GLU A 264 -15.07 -12.61 -4.58
CA GLU A 264 -16.51 -12.32 -4.57
C GLU A 264 -17.35 -13.43 -3.88
N GLN A 265 -16.87 -14.67 -3.86
CA GLN A 265 -17.51 -15.77 -3.13
C GLN A 265 -17.34 -15.69 -1.62
N VAL A 266 -16.22 -15.14 -1.15
CA VAL A 266 -15.87 -15.13 0.28
C VAL A 266 -16.10 -13.75 0.91
N PHE A 267 -15.87 -12.69 0.17
CA PHE A 267 -15.96 -11.31 0.65
C PHE A 267 -17.07 -10.53 -0.04
N GLU A 268 -17.50 -9.48 0.63
CA GLU A 268 -18.36 -8.43 0.10
C GLU A 268 -17.79 -7.05 0.41
N LEU A 269 -18.21 -6.04 -0.35
CA LEU A 269 -17.77 -4.66 -0.14
C LEU A 269 -18.47 -4.06 1.07
N VAL A 270 -17.66 -3.54 2.00
CA VAL A 270 -18.11 -2.87 3.24
C VAL A 270 -17.47 -1.49 3.35
N ASP A 271 -18.07 -0.65 4.18
CA ASP A 271 -17.46 0.61 4.56
C ASP A 271 -16.21 0.34 5.41
N ARG A 272 -15.11 1.05 5.12
CA ARG A 272 -13.88 0.92 5.90
C ARG A 272 -13.29 2.28 6.22
N LYS A 273 -12.74 2.38 7.42
CA LYS A 273 -11.88 3.49 7.81
C LYS A 273 -10.49 3.27 7.24
N TRP A 274 -9.93 4.32 6.69
CA TRP A 274 -8.56 4.37 6.19
C TRP A 274 -7.75 5.30 7.08
N ARG A 275 -6.58 4.86 7.51
CA ARG A 275 -5.71 5.67 8.35
C ARG A 275 -5.43 7.01 7.68
N GLY A 276 -5.70 8.10 8.41
CA GLY A 276 -5.47 9.47 7.97
C GLY A 276 -6.38 10.00 6.86
N ILE A 277 -7.30 9.20 6.32
CA ILE A 277 -8.28 9.63 5.30
C ILE A 277 -9.69 9.66 5.90
N GLY A 278 -10.00 8.70 6.80
CA GLY A 278 -11.33 8.57 7.39
C GLY A 278 -12.14 7.40 6.81
N ALA A 279 -13.43 7.39 7.12
CA ALA A 279 -14.35 6.36 6.62
C ALA A 279 -14.68 6.61 5.15
N ILE A 280 -14.47 5.59 4.32
CA ILE A 280 -14.81 5.61 2.90
C ILE A 280 -15.86 4.54 2.65
N PRO A 281 -17.03 4.89 2.09
CA PRO A 281 -18.08 3.93 1.78
C PRO A 281 -17.61 2.88 0.77
N ARG A 282 -17.98 1.60 1.02
CA ARG A 282 -17.71 0.46 0.15
C ARG A 282 -16.25 0.35 -0.31
N SER A 283 -15.32 0.68 0.57
CA SER A 283 -13.88 0.76 0.29
C SER A 283 -13.06 -0.37 0.87
N GLY A 284 -13.69 -1.38 1.40
CA GLY A 284 -12.99 -2.54 1.93
C GLY A 284 -13.78 -3.82 1.80
N LEU A 285 -13.15 -4.91 2.21
CA LEU A 285 -13.71 -6.24 2.17
C LEU A 285 -14.14 -6.67 3.58
N GLY A 286 -15.34 -7.22 3.70
CA GLY A 286 -15.83 -7.95 4.85
C GLY A 286 -16.19 -9.37 4.46
N LEU A 287 -16.16 -10.30 5.39
CA LEU A 287 -16.60 -11.67 5.13
C LEU A 287 -18.11 -11.70 4.86
N ARG A 288 -18.53 -12.47 3.86
CA ARG A 288 -19.95 -12.74 3.63
C ARG A 288 -20.55 -13.51 4.81
N PRO A 289 -21.87 -13.41 5.04
CA PRO A 289 -22.56 -14.08 6.16
C PRO A 289 -22.26 -15.58 6.27
N GLU A 290 -22.08 -16.26 5.14
CA GLU A 290 -21.77 -17.69 5.08
C GLU A 290 -20.37 -18.04 5.66
N PHE A 291 -19.51 -17.04 5.84
CA PHE A 291 -18.17 -17.16 6.38
C PHE A 291 -18.00 -16.42 7.72
N ALA A 292 -19.09 -15.95 8.34
CA ALA A 292 -19.04 -15.18 9.59
C ALA A 292 -18.31 -15.91 10.74
N ASP A 293 -18.37 -17.23 10.77
CA ASP A 293 -17.65 -18.06 11.77
C ASP A 293 -16.11 -17.86 11.70
N PHE A 294 -15.60 -17.35 10.60
CA PHE A 294 -14.17 -17.06 10.39
C PHE A 294 -13.81 -15.61 10.68
N ASP A 295 -14.77 -14.77 11.07
CA ASP A 295 -14.51 -13.36 11.42
C ASP A 295 -14.00 -13.26 12.87
N ALA A 296 -12.76 -12.79 13.02
CA ALA A 296 -12.15 -12.61 14.33
C ALA A 296 -12.82 -11.47 15.12
N GLU A 297 -13.26 -10.39 14.48
CA GLU A 297 -13.95 -9.29 15.19
C GLU A 297 -15.25 -9.78 15.83
N TYR A 298 -16.03 -10.56 15.11
CA TYR A 298 -17.28 -11.13 15.62
C TYR A 298 -17.00 -12.17 16.70
N ARG A 299 -16.06 -13.08 16.46
CA ARG A 299 -15.75 -14.20 17.36
C ARG A 299 -15.23 -13.75 18.71
N PHE A 300 -14.42 -12.68 18.75
CA PHE A 300 -13.78 -12.17 19.97
C PHE A 300 -14.41 -10.89 20.49
N SER A 301 -15.56 -10.48 19.95
CA SER A 301 -16.33 -9.29 20.37
C SER A 301 -15.49 -8.00 20.40
N LEU A 302 -14.81 -7.70 19.26
CA LEU A 302 -13.88 -6.57 19.13
C LEU A 302 -14.51 -5.35 18.40
N GLN A 303 -15.83 -5.28 18.24
CA GLN A 303 -16.49 -4.26 17.43
C GLN A 303 -16.34 -2.85 18.01
N ASP A 304 -16.27 -2.74 19.35
CA ASP A 304 -16.32 -1.46 20.08
C ASP A 304 -14.94 -0.83 20.35
N VAL A 305 -13.86 -1.37 19.75
CA VAL A 305 -12.53 -0.77 19.89
C VAL A 305 -12.46 0.49 19.03
N ALA A 306 -12.36 1.65 19.68
CA ALA A 306 -12.21 2.96 19.04
C ALA A 306 -11.02 3.68 19.67
N VAL A 307 -10.17 4.24 18.83
CA VAL A 307 -8.95 4.97 19.21
C VAL A 307 -8.70 6.13 18.26
N ASP A 308 -8.01 7.15 18.75
CA ASP A 308 -7.58 8.31 17.96
C ASP A 308 -6.14 8.16 17.51
N GLU A 309 -5.85 8.60 16.29
CA GLU A 309 -4.48 8.64 15.77
C GLU A 309 -3.65 9.68 16.53
N PRO A 310 -2.33 9.45 16.73
CA PRO A 310 -1.45 10.44 17.35
C PRO A 310 -1.46 11.78 16.59
N ALA A 311 -1.69 12.88 17.30
CA ALA A 311 -1.80 14.21 16.70
C ALA A 311 -0.50 14.67 16.01
N GLU A 312 0.65 14.16 16.45
CA GLU A 312 1.96 14.46 15.89
C GLU A 312 2.24 13.74 14.57
N CYS A 313 1.42 12.75 14.21
CA CYS A 313 1.59 11.95 13.00
C CYS A 313 0.80 12.52 11.82
N HIS A 314 1.46 13.20 10.90
CA HIS A 314 0.87 13.75 9.67
C HIS A 314 0.81 12.74 8.51
N ALA A 315 0.75 11.43 8.80
CA ALA A 315 0.67 10.40 7.78
C ALA A 315 -0.54 10.58 6.84
N GLY A 316 -1.67 11.05 7.38
CA GLY A 316 -2.87 11.33 6.61
C GLY A 316 -2.65 12.40 5.53
N ASP A 317 -1.94 13.48 5.86
CA ASP A 317 -1.64 14.55 4.91
C ASP A 317 -0.69 14.06 3.81
N VAL A 318 0.27 13.20 4.16
CA VAL A 318 1.15 12.57 3.18
C VAL A 318 0.36 11.66 2.24
N LEU A 319 -0.52 10.80 2.76
CA LEU A 319 -1.32 9.85 1.97
C LEU A 319 -2.39 10.52 1.09
N ARG A 320 -2.76 11.75 1.41
CA ARG A 320 -3.62 12.59 0.56
C ARG A 320 -2.84 13.44 -0.45
N GLY A 321 -1.50 13.38 -0.44
CA GLY A 321 -0.63 14.16 -1.31
C GLY A 321 -0.58 15.67 -0.97
N GLN A 322 -0.97 16.04 0.25
CA GLN A 322 -0.96 17.44 0.73
C GLN A 322 0.38 17.84 1.33
N LEU A 323 1.12 16.86 1.84
CA LEU A 323 2.41 17.05 2.50
C LEU A 323 3.42 16.03 1.96
N LYS A 324 4.65 16.45 1.72
CA LYS A 324 5.74 15.49 1.48
C LYS A 324 6.30 15.01 2.82
N PRO A 325 6.84 13.76 2.90
CA PRO A 325 7.32 13.20 4.17
C PRO A 325 8.27 14.10 4.95
N PHE A 326 9.21 14.76 4.27
CA PHE A 326 10.21 15.63 4.89
C PHE A 326 9.66 16.99 5.37
N GLU A 327 8.46 17.35 4.97
CA GLU A 327 7.76 18.55 5.45
C GLU A 327 7.04 18.30 6.78
N CYS A 328 6.85 17.02 7.15
CA CYS A 328 6.25 16.65 8.43
C CYS A 328 7.18 17.07 9.59
N PRO A 329 6.68 17.84 10.59
CA PRO A 329 7.49 18.31 11.70
C PRO A 329 8.18 17.21 12.52
N ALA A 330 7.57 16.02 12.58
CA ALA A 330 8.11 14.89 13.31
C ALA A 330 9.17 14.10 12.51
N PHE A 331 9.26 14.30 11.20
CA PHE A 331 10.12 13.50 10.32
C PHE A 331 11.59 13.62 10.66
N GLY A 332 12.26 12.48 10.85
CA GLY A 332 13.69 12.41 11.15
C GLY A 332 14.10 12.90 12.55
N ALA A 333 13.14 13.39 13.34
CA ALA A 333 13.35 13.85 14.71
C ALA A 333 12.61 12.95 15.71
N LEU A 334 11.30 13.16 15.87
CA LEU A 334 10.46 12.34 16.75
C LEU A 334 10.05 11.03 16.07
N CYS A 335 9.98 11.00 14.73
CA CYS A 335 9.55 9.87 13.93
C CYS A 335 10.69 9.37 13.04
N THR A 336 11.21 8.18 13.34
CA THR A 336 12.26 7.47 12.60
C THR A 336 11.86 6.00 12.41
N PRO A 337 12.53 5.21 11.55
CA PRO A 337 12.26 3.78 11.42
C PRO A 337 12.43 2.98 12.72
N GLU A 338 13.29 3.46 13.65
CA GLU A 338 13.50 2.86 14.97
C GLU A 338 12.43 3.28 15.98
N ARG A 339 11.81 4.44 15.77
CA ARG A 339 10.76 5.01 16.63
C ARG A 339 9.64 5.58 15.76
N PRO A 340 8.90 4.74 15.03
CA PRO A 340 7.86 5.21 14.13
C PRO A 340 6.66 5.73 14.93
N LEU A 341 6.15 6.92 14.58
CA LEU A 341 4.87 7.42 15.08
C LEU A 341 3.69 6.88 14.27
N GLY A 342 3.93 6.51 13.02
CA GLY A 342 2.90 6.00 12.13
C GLY A 342 3.41 4.92 11.18
N ALA A 343 2.49 4.14 10.66
CA ALA A 343 2.77 3.01 9.78
C ALA A 343 3.58 3.36 8.50
N PRO A 344 3.46 4.54 7.86
CA PRO A 344 4.29 4.90 6.69
C PRO A 344 5.79 5.00 6.97
N MET A 345 6.22 5.08 8.25
CA MET A 345 7.64 5.03 8.62
C MET A 345 8.13 3.59 8.89
N VAL A 346 7.23 2.61 9.00
CA VAL A 346 7.55 1.21 9.27
C VAL A 346 7.77 0.41 8.00
N SER A 347 6.82 0.48 7.07
CA SER A 347 6.86 -0.31 5.83
C SER A 347 7.86 0.26 4.84
N SER A 348 8.63 -0.61 4.19
CA SER A 348 9.51 -0.23 3.08
C SER A 348 8.76 0.36 1.87
N GLU A 349 7.45 0.13 1.80
CA GLU A 349 6.54 0.70 0.81
C GLU A 349 5.90 2.02 1.27
N GLY A 350 6.13 2.42 2.51
CA GLY A 350 5.62 3.68 3.05
C GLY A 350 6.45 4.87 2.56
N ALA A 351 5.79 5.96 2.18
CA ALA A 351 6.45 7.15 1.67
C ALA A 351 7.46 7.72 2.69
N CYS A 352 7.10 7.78 3.98
CA CYS A 352 8.00 8.28 5.03
C CYS A 352 9.28 7.46 5.14
N ALA A 353 9.19 6.14 5.17
CA ALA A 353 10.35 5.25 5.23
C ALA A 353 11.20 5.34 3.94
N ALA A 354 10.56 5.42 2.77
CA ALA A 354 11.28 5.56 1.50
C ALA A 354 12.11 6.86 1.48
N TYR A 355 11.50 7.99 1.84
CA TYR A 355 12.23 9.27 1.91
C TYR A 355 13.35 9.25 2.97
N PHE A 356 13.10 8.69 4.14
CA PHE A 356 14.10 8.59 5.20
C PHE A 356 15.33 7.79 4.76
N ASN A 357 15.12 6.68 4.06
CA ASN A 357 16.20 5.77 3.68
C ASN A 357 16.95 6.19 2.41
N TYR A 358 16.31 6.89 1.48
CA TYR A 358 16.89 7.11 0.15
C TYR A 358 17.11 8.58 -0.22
N ARG A 359 16.51 9.54 0.52
CA ARG A 359 16.72 10.96 0.28
C ARG A 359 17.77 11.54 1.20
N LYS A 360 18.70 12.30 0.63
CA LYS A 360 19.63 13.15 1.41
C LYS A 360 18.86 14.41 1.82
N ILE A 361 18.15 14.35 2.93
CA ILE A 361 17.45 15.49 3.48
C ILE A 361 18.30 16.05 4.62
N GLU A 362 18.66 17.35 4.57
CA GLU A 362 19.23 18.04 5.71
C GLU A 362 18.12 18.22 6.76
N VAL A 363 18.06 17.30 7.70
CA VAL A 363 17.20 17.45 8.88
C VAL A 363 17.75 18.62 9.68
N ARG A 364 16.91 19.59 10.05
CA ARG A 364 17.29 20.78 10.79
C ARG A 364 18.16 20.41 11.99
N GLY A 365 19.49 20.59 11.82
CA GLY A 365 20.48 20.51 12.91
C GLY A 365 21.29 19.22 13.06
N GLN A 366 21.09 18.17 12.25
CA GLN A 366 21.93 16.97 12.26
C GLN A 366 22.18 16.46 10.85
N ARG A 367 23.44 16.40 10.43
CA ARG A 367 23.86 15.63 9.25
C ARG A 367 23.81 14.16 9.61
N SER A 368 22.76 13.46 9.18
CA SER A 368 22.78 12.00 9.21
C SER A 368 23.53 11.51 7.98
N GLU A 369 24.78 11.07 8.15
CA GLU A 369 25.44 10.24 7.15
C GLU A 369 24.74 8.87 7.13
N VAL A 370 23.87 8.66 6.17
CA VAL A 370 23.27 7.34 5.92
C VAL A 370 24.37 6.44 5.34
N ARG A 371 24.90 5.54 6.16
CA ARG A 371 25.71 4.40 5.71
C ARG A 371 24.80 3.42 5.01
N GLY A 372 24.99 3.25 3.69
CA GLY A 372 24.39 2.11 2.99
C GLY A 372 23.81 2.36 1.60
N ALA A 373 24.36 3.31 0.83
CA ALA A 373 24.19 3.29 -0.62
C ALA A 373 25.41 2.62 -1.24
N SER A 374 25.30 1.37 -1.68
CA SER A 374 26.30 0.75 -2.54
C SER A 374 26.44 1.62 -3.80
N ASP A 375 27.67 2.04 -4.07
CA ASP A 375 28.11 2.87 -5.17
C ASP A 375 27.55 2.42 -6.54
N TYR A 376 26.46 3.02 -6.99
CA TYR A 376 26.17 3.17 -8.40
C TYR A 376 26.48 4.61 -8.85
N ARG A 377 27.71 5.05 -8.57
CA ARG A 377 28.28 6.16 -9.31
C ARG A 377 28.62 5.67 -10.71
N VAL A 378 27.87 6.13 -11.71
CA VAL A 378 28.30 6.06 -13.09
C VAL A 378 29.64 6.79 -13.20
N ARG A 379 30.75 6.03 -13.27
CA ARG A 379 32.04 6.59 -13.61
C ARG A 379 31.90 7.12 -15.03
N SER A 380 32.03 8.42 -15.19
CA SER A 380 32.30 9.04 -16.46
C SER A 380 33.65 8.50 -16.94
N ALA A 381 33.63 7.62 -17.94
CA ALA A 381 34.83 7.30 -18.71
C ALA A 381 35.15 8.50 -19.61
N SER A 382 36.30 9.10 -19.34
CA SER A 382 37.00 10.00 -20.24
C SER A 382 37.50 9.26 -21.47
#